data_6c1bfae59b87afed892b94ea1036433e
#
_entry.id   6c1bfae59b87afed892b94ea1036433e
#
_cell.length_a   1.000
_cell.length_b   1.000
_cell.length_c   1.000
_cell.angle_alpha   90.00
_cell.angle_beta   90.00
_cell.angle_gamma   90.00
#
_symmetry.space_group_name_H-M   'P 1'
#
loop_
_entity.id
_entity.type
_entity.pdbx_description
1 polymer ?
#
loop_
_entity_poly.entity_id
_entity_poly.type
_entity_poly.pdbx_seq_one_letter_code
_entity_poly.pdbx_strand_id
1 'polypeptide(L)'
;ASLSKRCNIRLNGLQQNSTQGDKKSIEIFNNLGVDSIFENGKLILTKNQTISPFQTYNLIENPDLYQPLRCTLFSKKIEANFSGIQTLKDKETDRVISLETELNKLNSIKIIDTHKDHRMAMSVAPLCLKFGKLQINDVEVVSKSYPDFWKDLKKSGFIISLLSD
;
A
#
# COMPACT_ATOMS: atom_id res chain seq x y z
N ALA A 1 2.10 -2.82 7.77
CA ALA A 1 1.46 -3.54 8.87
C ALA A 1 0.93 -4.91 8.43
N SER A 2 -0.04 -4.98 7.51
CA SER A 2 -0.72 -6.24 7.13
C SER A 2 0.23 -7.34 6.62
N LEU A 3 1.31 -7.02 5.93
CA LEU A 3 2.27 -7.96 5.36
C LEU A 3 3.42 -8.33 6.31
N SER A 4 3.66 -7.56 7.34
CA SER A 4 4.74 -7.82 8.32
C SER A 4 4.40 -8.98 9.25
N LYS A 5 5.43 -9.64 9.78
CA LYS A 5 5.25 -10.68 10.83
C LYS A 5 4.85 -10.06 12.16
N ARG A 6 5.38 -8.89 12.47
CA ARG A 6 5.06 -8.10 13.66
C ARG A 6 4.89 -6.65 13.25
N CYS A 7 4.01 -5.91 13.89
CA CYS A 7 3.80 -4.49 13.64
C CYS A 7 3.46 -3.78 14.95
N ASN A 8 4.13 -2.67 15.18
CA ASN A 8 3.76 -1.67 16.16
C ASN A 8 4.24 -0.33 15.61
N ILE A 9 3.37 0.34 14.86
CA ILE A 9 3.67 1.61 14.19
C ILE A 9 2.83 2.70 14.84
N ARG A 10 3.45 3.84 15.13
CA ARG A 10 2.77 5.02 15.66
C ARG A 10 2.84 6.13 14.64
N LEU A 11 1.70 6.53 14.12
CA LEU A 11 1.56 7.62 13.15
C LEU A 11 1.08 8.87 13.88
N ASN A 12 1.84 9.97 13.73
CA ASN A 12 1.51 11.27 14.32
C ASN A 12 0.76 12.12 13.29
N GLY A 13 -0.01 13.10 13.78
CA GLY A 13 -0.64 14.10 12.93
C GLY A 13 -1.93 13.66 12.26
N LEU A 14 -2.41 12.42 12.51
CA LEU A 14 -3.69 11.94 12.02
C LEU A 14 -4.82 12.28 13.00
N GLN A 15 -5.99 12.60 12.47
CA GLN A 15 -7.15 12.94 13.26
C GLN A 15 -8.20 11.83 13.18
N GLN A 16 -8.73 11.42 14.35
CA GLN A 16 -9.79 10.42 14.42
C GLN A 16 -11.05 10.83 13.67
N ASN A 17 -11.38 12.13 13.68
CA ASN A 17 -12.56 12.69 13.01
C ASN A 17 -12.24 13.23 11.61
N SER A 18 -11.22 12.68 10.94
CA SER A 18 -10.90 13.04 9.55
C SER A 18 -12.10 12.79 8.64
N THR A 19 -12.37 13.74 7.77
CA THR A 19 -13.37 13.62 6.69
C THR A 19 -12.78 13.06 5.42
N GLN A 20 -11.47 12.78 5.39
CA GLN A 20 -10.83 12.18 4.22
C GLN A 20 -11.27 10.73 4.03
N GLY A 21 -11.54 10.38 2.79
CA GLY A 21 -12.00 9.05 2.42
C GLY A 21 -11.03 7.93 2.78
N ASP A 22 -9.73 8.21 2.84
CA ASP A 22 -8.69 7.24 3.21
C ASP A 22 -8.88 6.65 4.62
N LYS A 23 -9.72 7.25 5.47
CA LYS A 23 -10.14 6.68 6.75
C LYS A 23 -10.79 5.29 6.59
N LYS A 24 -11.41 5.00 5.44
CA LYS A 24 -11.98 3.68 5.11
C LYS A 24 -10.92 2.58 5.16
N SER A 25 -9.64 2.92 4.98
CA SER A 25 -8.52 1.98 5.10
C SER A 25 -8.47 1.30 6.47
N ILE A 26 -8.89 1.95 7.55
CA ILE A 26 -8.90 1.39 8.90
C ILE A 26 -9.79 0.14 8.93
N GLU A 27 -11.04 0.26 8.46
CA GLU A 27 -11.99 -0.85 8.40
C GLU A 27 -11.49 -1.98 7.50
N ILE A 28 -11.03 -1.63 6.29
CA ILE A 28 -10.52 -2.60 5.31
C ILE A 28 -9.34 -3.38 5.88
N PHE A 29 -8.34 -2.68 6.44
CA PHE A 29 -7.14 -3.33 6.93
C PHE A 29 -7.31 -4.03 8.27
N ASN A 30 -8.34 -3.68 9.06
CA ASN A 30 -8.72 -4.47 10.23
C ASN A 30 -9.09 -5.91 9.83
N ASN A 31 -9.86 -6.06 8.74
CA ASN A 31 -10.19 -7.37 8.17
C ASN A 31 -9.01 -8.07 7.48
N LEU A 32 -7.89 -7.38 7.33
CA LEU A 32 -6.66 -7.90 6.72
C LEU A 32 -5.50 -8.02 7.74
N GLY A 33 -5.82 -8.06 9.02
CA GLY A 33 -4.87 -8.34 10.09
C GLY A 33 -4.14 -7.14 10.67
N VAL A 34 -4.79 -5.97 10.71
CA VAL A 34 -4.22 -4.73 11.30
C VAL A 34 -5.22 -4.08 12.24
N ASP A 35 -4.93 -4.07 13.54
CA ASP A 35 -5.67 -3.23 14.47
C ASP A 35 -5.19 -1.79 14.37
N SER A 36 -6.15 -0.87 14.44
CA SER A 36 -5.91 0.57 14.36
C SER A 36 -6.61 1.28 15.51
N ILE A 37 -5.84 1.87 16.42
CA ILE A 37 -6.35 2.52 17.62
C ILE A 37 -5.83 3.96 17.67
N PHE A 38 -6.75 4.92 17.87
CA PHE A 38 -6.37 6.31 18.18
C PHE A 38 -6.16 6.47 19.67
N GLU A 39 -4.94 6.85 20.05
CA GLU A 39 -4.56 7.08 21.43
C GLU A 39 -3.61 8.28 21.52
N ASN A 40 -3.90 9.24 22.42
CA ASN A 40 -3.06 10.41 22.67
C ASN A 40 -2.66 11.18 21.39
N GLY A 41 -3.62 11.38 20.46
CA GLY A 41 -3.39 12.10 19.19
C GLY A 41 -2.55 11.34 18.17
N LYS A 42 -2.37 10.05 18.34
CA LYS A 42 -1.62 9.17 17.44
C LYS A 42 -2.51 8.02 16.97
N LEU A 43 -2.28 7.58 15.74
CA LEU A 43 -2.86 6.31 15.25
C LEU A 43 -1.80 5.21 15.49
N ILE A 44 -2.16 4.22 16.29
CA ILE A 44 -1.33 3.06 16.60
C ILE A 44 -1.81 1.90 15.74
N LEU A 45 -0.90 1.32 14.96
CA LEU A 45 -1.15 0.16 14.13
C LEU A 45 -0.43 -1.05 14.73
N THR A 46 -1.20 -2.08 15.04
CA THR A 46 -0.65 -3.36 15.52
C THR A 46 -1.08 -4.50 14.63
N LYS A 47 -0.29 -5.58 14.65
CA LYS A 47 -0.64 -6.80 13.94
C LYS A 47 -1.66 -7.60 14.73
N ASN A 48 -2.75 -8.00 14.08
CA ASN A 48 -3.63 -9.05 14.58
C ASN A 48 -3.62 -10.27 13.64
N GLN A 49 -4.30 -11.32 14.01
CA GLN A 49 -4.35 -12.56 13.23
C GLN A 49 -5.66 -12.72 12.43
N THR A 50 -6.57 -11.78 12.56
CA THR A 50 -7.86 -11.82 11.86
C THR A 50 -7.64 -11.64 10.36
N ILE A 51 -8.10 -12.58 9.58
CA ILE A 51 -8.15 -12.48 8.13
C ILE A 51 -9.58 -12.83 7.71
N SER A 52 -10.35 -11.80 7.46
CA SER A 52 -11.75 -11.89 7.02
C SER A 52 -11.97 -10.87 5.90
N PRO A 53 -11.39 -11.09 4.73
CA PRO A 53 -11.46 -10.15 3.63
C PRO A 53 -12.88 -10.04 3.09
N PHE A 54 -13.24 -8.88 2.60
CA PHE A 54 -14.43 -8.72 1.80
C PHE A 54 -14.25 -9.44 0.46
N GLN A 55 -15.32 -10.03 -0.04
CA GLN A 55 -15.30 -10.62 -1.38
C GLN A 55 -15.39 -9.56 -2.49
N THR A 56 -15.99 -8.42 -2.18
CA THR A 56 -16.11 -7.27 -3.08
C THR A 56 -15.79 -5.99 -2.34
N TYR A 57 -14.94 -5.15 -2.95
CA TYR A 57 -14.59 -3.82 -2.45
C TYR A 57 -15.20 -2.76 -3.36
N ASN A 58 -16.14 -1.99 -2.83
CA ASN A 58 -16.63 -0.80 -3.51
C ASN A 58 -15.77 0.40 -3.11
N LEU A 59 -15.01 0.93 -4.07
CA LEU A 59 -14.06 2.02 -3.88
C LEU A 59 -14.50 3.33 -4.57
N ILE A 60 -15.79 3.49 -4.88
CA ILE A 60 -16.28 4.67 -5.61
C ILE A 60 -15.92 5.99 -4.92
N GLU A 61 -15.95 6.02 -3.58
CA GLU A 61 -15.58 7.20 -2.80
C GLU A 61 -14.07 7.29 -2.52
N ASN A 62 -13.34 6.18 -2.68
CA ASN A 62 -11.93 6.06 -2.30
C ASN A 62 -11.13 5.22 -3.32
N PRO A 63 -11.16 5.56 -4.62
CA PRO A 63 -10.51 4.75 -5.65
C PRO A 63 -9.01 4.61 -5.44
N ASP A 64 -8.38 5.60 -4.82
CA ASP A 64 -6.95 5.61 -4.52
C ASP A 64 -6.50 4.52 -3.53
N LEU A 65 -7.43 3.89 -2.80
CA LEU A 65 -7.14 2.72 -1.97
C LEU A 65 -6.93 1.43 -2.79
N TYR A 66 -7.25 1.42 -4.07
CA TYR A 66 -7.12 0.24 -4.93
C TYR A 66 -5.70 -0.32 -4.92
N GLN A 67 -4.69 0.49 -5.24
CA GLN A 67 -3.32 0.00 -5.39
C GLN A 67 -2.76 -0.62 -4.10
N PRO A 68 -2.78 0.02 -2.92
CA PRO A 68 -2.26 -0.60 -1.69
C PRO A 68 -3.08 -1.81 -1.25
N LEU A 69 -4.39 -1.79 -1.46
CA LEU A 69 -5.27 -2.91 -1.13
C LEU A 69 -4.98 -4.10 -2.05
N ARG A 70 -4.92 -3.89 -3.35
CA ARG A 70 -4.64 -4.94 -4.34
C ARG A 70 -3.27 -5.59 -4.12
N CYS A 71 -2.23 -4.79 -3.82
CA CYS A 71 -0.91 -5.30 -3.43
C CYS A 71 -0.99 -6.20 -2.20
N THR A 72 -1.78 -5.79 -1.20
CA THR A 72 -1.95 -6.56 0.04
C THR A 72 -2.67 -7.89 -0.22
N LEU A 73 -3.78 -7.87 -0.94
CA LEU A 73 -4.55 -9.06 -1.30
C LEU A 73 -3.73 -10.04 -2.14
N PHE A 74 -3.02 -9.53 -3.16
CA PHE A 74 -2.11 -10.33 -3.98
C PHE A 74 -1.06 -11.05 -3.12
N SER A 75 -0.41 -10.33 -2.21
CA SER A 75 0.60 -10.91 -1.31
C SER A 75 0.05 -11.98 -0.37
N LYS A 76 -1.23 -11.88 -0.02
CA LYS A 76 -1.94 -12.84 0.83
C LYS A 76 -2.61 -13.98 0.02
N LYS A 77 -2.56 -13.93 -1.31
CA LYS A 77 -3.25 -14.85 -2.22
C LYS A 77 -4.77 -14.85 -1.99
N ILE A 78 -5.34 -13.67 -1.81
CA ILE A 78 -6.77 -13.48 -1.60
C ILE A 78 -7.36 -12.89 -2.87
N GLU A 79 -8.34 -13.59 -3.46
CA GLU A 79 -9.12 -13.11 -4.60
C GLU A 79 -10.24 -12.20 -4.12
N ALA A 80 -10.45 -11.11 -4.85
CA ALA A 80 -11.55 -10.17 -4.58
C ALA A 80 -11.93 -9.38 -5.84
N ASN A 81 -13.19 -8.98 -5.90
CA ASN A 81 -13.71 -8.10 -6.94
C ASN A 81 -13.66 -6.63 -6.50
N PHE A 82 -13.49 -5.76 -7.46
CA PHE A 82 -13.45 -4.31 -7.23
C PHE A 82 -14.50 -3.60 -8.08
N SER A 83 -15.19 -2.65 -7.48
CA SER A 83 -16.07 -1.70 -8.16
C SER A 83 -15.72 -0.27 -7.78
N GLY A 84 -16.19 0.71 -8.55
CA GLY A 84 -15.90 2.13 -8.28
C GLY A 84 -14.47 2.57 -8.60
N ILE A 85 -13.76 1.83 -9.47
CA ILE A 85 -12.36 2.07 -9.83
C ILE A 85 -12.18 2.69 -11.24
N GLN A 86 -13.28 3.08 -11.90
CA GLN A 86 -13.27 3.53 -13.29
C GLN A 86 -12.40 4.78 -13.51
N THR A 87 -12.32 5.66 -12.50
CA THR A 87 -11.53 6.89 -12.59
C THR A 87 -10.01 6.65 -12.52
N LEU A 88 -9.58 5.42 -12.19
CA LEU A 88 -8.15 5.09 -12.08
C LEU A 88 -7.44 5.00 -13.44
N LYS A 89 -8.18 4.80 -14.52
CA LYS A 89 -7.62 4.77 -15.88
C LYS A 89 -7.12 6.14 -16.36
N ASP A 90 -7.69 7.21 -15.80
CA ASP A 90 -7.43 8.60 -16.23
C ASP A 90 -6.53 9.35 -15.22
N LYS A 91 -5.66 8.62 -14.50
CA LYS A 91 -4.68 9.17 -13.56
C LYS A 91 -3.31 9.37 -14.23
N GLU A 92 -2.21 9.41 -13.48
CA GLU A 92 -0.84 9.52 -14.00
C GLU A 92 -0.51 8.39 -15.00
N THR A 93 -1.13 7.26 -14.83
CA THR A 93 -1.18 6.09 -15.71
C THR A 93 -2.53 5.41 -15.57
N ASP A 94 -2.87 4.44 -16.41
CA ASP A 94 -3.94 3.51 -16.05
C ASP A 94 -3.47 2.65 -14.88
N ARG A 95 -3.84 3.07 -13.66
CA ARG A 95 -3.38 2.48 -12.41
C ARG A 95 -3.77 1.01 -12.26
N VAL A 96 -4.88 0.60 -12.87
CA VAL A 96 -5.34 -0.80 -12.80
C VAL A 96 -4.45 -1.65 -13.68
N ILE A 97 -4.33 -1.31 -14.97
CA ILE A 97 -3.53 -2.08 -15.93
C ILE A 97 -2.06 -2.11 -15.52
N SER A 98 -1.49 -0.96 -15.15
CA SER A 98 -0.09 -0.85 -14.76
C SER A 98 0.21 -1.71 -13.52
N LEU A 99 -0.63 -1.66 -12.48
CA LEU A 99 -0.42 -2.46 -11.29
C LEU A 99 -0.54 -3.96 -11.57
N GLU A 100 -1.57 -4.41 -12.28
CA GLU A 100 -1.72 -5.83 -12.61
C GLU A 100 -0.54 -6.35 -13.45
N THR A 101 -0.03 -5.53 -14.38
CA THR A 101 1.16 -5.87 -15.16
C THR A 101 2.37 -6.10 -14.25
N GLU A 102 2.60 -5.21 -13.30
CA GLU A 102 3.73 -5.32 -12.37
C GLU A 102 3.57 -6.51 -11.41
N LEU A 103 2.37 -6.74 -10.87
CA LEU A 103 2.11 -7.85 -9.97
C LEU A 103 2.26 -9.21 -10.64
N ASN A 104 1.78 -9.36 -11.87
CA ASN A 104 1.83 -10.63 -12.61
C ASN A 104 3.25 -11.10 -12.87
N LYS A 105 4.21 -10.19 -13.09
CA LYS A 105 5.62 -10.56 -13.32
C LYS A 105 6.43 -10.79 -12.05
N LEU A 106 5.92 -10.43 -10.85
CA LEU A 106 6.68 -10.47 -9.59
C LEU A 106 7.17 -11.86 -9.18
N ASN A 107 6.54 -12.92 -9.62
CA ASN A 107 7.00 -14.28 -9.30
C ASN A 107 8.30 -14.64 -10.02
N SER A 108 8.57 -14.04 -11.17
CA SER A 108 9.76 -14.29 -11.99
C SER A 108 10.74 -13.12 -12.03
N ILE A 109 10.24 -11.89 -12.09
CA ILE A 109 11.03 -10.66 -12.23
C ILE A 109 10.83 -9.80 -10.98
N LYS A 110 11.94 -9.45 -10.30
CA LYS A 110 11.92 -8.63 -9.07
C LYS A 110 12.20 -7.15 -9.34
N ILE A 111 11.87 -6.69 -10.54
CA ILE A 111 12.00 -5.30 -10.97
C ILE A 111 10.60 -4.77 -11.25
N ILE A 112 10.27 -3.65 -10.64
CA ILE A 112 8.97 -2.99 -10.74
C ILE A 112 9.17 -1.61 -11.37
N ASP A 113 8.41 -1.30 -12.39
CA ASP A 113 8.28 0.03 -12.94
C ASP A 113 7.18 0.80 -12.21
N THR A 114 7.44 2.04 -11.82
CA THR A 114 6.43 2.88 -11.17
C THR A 114 5.45 3.51 -12.14
N HIS A 115 5.73 3.43 -13.44
CA HIS A 115 4.95 4.09 -14.48
C HIS A 115 4.74 5.59 -14.19
N LYS A 116 5.75 6.22 -13.55
CA LYS A 116 5.73 7.63 -13.10
C LYS A 116 4.60 7.97 -12.11
N ASP A 117 4.03 6.96 -11.47
CA ASP A 117 2.98 7.09 -10.46
C ASP A 117 3.55 6.90 -9.05
N HIS A 118 3.47 7.97 -8.25
CA HIS A 118 3.92 7.95 -6.84
C HIS A 118 3.15 6.95 -5.98
N ARG A 119 1.87 6.72 -6.26
CA ARG A 119 1.06 5.74 -5.51
C ARG A 119 1.48 4.31 -5.85
N MET A 120 1.87 4.05 -7.10
CA MET A 120 2.48 2.78 -7.49
C MET A 120 3.72 2.51 -6.64
N ALA A 121 4.70 3.44 -6.63
CA ALA A 121 5.93 3.30 -5.85
C ALA A 121 5.65 2.97 -4.37
N MET A 122 4.73 3.74 -3.74
CA MET A 122 4.38 3.57 -2.33
C MET A 122 3.64 2.25 -2.06
N SER A 123 2.80 1.80 -2.99
CA SER A 123 2.00 0.58 -2.83
C SER A 123 2.81 -0.69 -3.00
N VAL A 124 3.79 -0.69 -3.92
CA VAL A 124 4.60 -1.89 -4.21
C VAL A 124 5.79 -2.05 -3.27
N ALA A 125 6.30 -0.96 -2.67
CA ALA A 125 7.46 -1.03 -1.78
C ALA A 125 7.32 -2.07 -0.65
N PRO A 126 6.17 -2.19 0.05
CA PRO A 126 5.98 -3.20 1.10
C PRO A 126 5.94 -4.65 0.60
N LEU A 127 5.82 -4.89 -0.71
CA LEU A 127 5.81 -6.25 -1.28
C LEU A 127 7.12 -7.01 -1.01
N CYS A 128 8.23 -6.29 -0.77
CA CYS A 128 9.50 -6.92 -0.40
C CYS A 128 9.39 -7.78 0.87
N LEU A 129 8.43 -7.51 1.75
CA LEU A 129 8.16 -8.33 2.94
C LEU A 129 7.67 -9.76 2.59
N LYS A 130 7.13 -9.94 1.41
CA LYS A 130 6.65 -11.23 0.92
C LYS A 130 7.55 -11.83 -0.16
N PHE A 131 8.05 -11.00 -1.06
CA PHE A 131 8.76 -11.45 -2.27
C PHE A 131 10.29 -11.34 -2.14
N GLY A 132 10.81 -10.82 -1.01
CA GLY A 132 12.23 -10.57 -0.80
C GLY A 132 12.69 -9.27 -1.47
N LYS A 133 13.97 -9.16 -1.79
CA LYS A 133 14.54 -7.96 -2.39
C LYS A 133 13.82 -7.60 -3.70
N LEU A 134 13.38 -6.35 -3.81
CA LEU A 134 12.77 -5.77 -5.01
C LEU A 134 13.61 -4.58 -5.48
N GLN A 135 13.72 -4.44 -6.78
CA GLN A 135 14.18 -3.20 -7.42
C GLN A 135 12.95 -2.40 -7.85
N ILE A 136 12.92 -1.12 -7.56
CA ILE A 136 11.84 -0.21 -7.96
C ILE A 136 12.50 0.92 -8.76
N ASN A 137 12.03 1.12 -9.98
CA ASN A 137 12.52 2.18 -10.86
C ASN A 137 11.79 3.49 -10.56
N ASP A 138 12.37 4.63 -10.98
CA ASP A 138 11.79 5.98 -10.86
C ASP A 138 11.27 6.31 -9.45
N VAL A 139 12.05 5.96 -8.43
CA VAL A 139 11.64 6.06 -7.02
C VAL A 139 11.41 7.50 -6.55
N GLU A 140 11.94 8.49 -7.25
CA GLU A 140 11.80 9.93 -6.99
C GLU A 140 10.37 10.45 -7.20
N VAL A 141 9.52 9.71 -7.91
CA VAL A 141 8.11 10.09 -8.15
C VAL A 141 7.32 10.32 -6.87
N VAL A 142 7.72 9.70 -5.74
CA VAL A 142 7.07 9.89 -4.44
C VAL A 142 7.19 11.32 -3.91
N SER A 143 8.19 12.07 -4.36
CA SER A 143 8.43 13.45 -3.90
C SER A 143 7.25 14.39 -4.18
N LYS A 144 6.41 14.07 -5.14
CA LYS A 144 5.20 14.85 -5.48
C LYS A 144 4.17 14.90 -4.35
N SER A 145 4.10 13.85 -3.53
CA SER A 145 3.05 13.73 -2.49
C SER A 145 3.60 13.37 -1.11
N TYR A 146 4.71 12.66 -1.05
CA TYR A 146 5.33 12.23 0.21
C TYR A 146 6.87 12.25 0.09
N PRO A 147 7.52 13.43 0.18
CA PRO A 147 8.96 13.56 -0.01
C PRO A 147 9.81 12.69 0.94
N ASP A 148 9.35 12.49 2.17
CA ASP A 148 10.06 11.70 3.19
C ASP A 148 9.72 10.20 3.16
N PHE A 149 8.96 9.70 2.18
CA PHE A 149 8.48 8.33 2.15
C PHE A 149 9.58 7.28 2.37
N TRP A 150 10.66 7.35 1.60
CA TRP A 150 11.75 6.37 1.70
C TRP A 150 12.49 6.46 3.03
N LYS A 151 12.65 7.67 3.58
CA LYS A 151 13.26 7.92 4.89
C LYS A 151 12.39 7.31 6.01
N ASP A 152 11.09 7.52 5.96
CA ASP A 152 10.17 6.99 6.97
C ASP A 152 9.99 5.48 6.84
N LEU A 153 10.06 4.95 5.63
CA LEU A 153 10.08 3.51 5.40
C LEU A 153 11.34 2.86 6.01
N LYS A 154 12.52 3.50 5.86
CA LYS A 154 13.76 3.07 6.56
C LYS A 154 13.60 3.08 8.08
N LYS A 155 13.00 4.13 8.67
CA LYS A 155 12.71 4.20 10.11
C LYS A 155 11.78 3.06 10.57
N SER A 156 10.92 2.58 9.68
CA SER A 156 10.05 1.43 9.94
C SER A 156 10.74 0.08 9.81
N GLY A 157 12.06 0.06 9.59
CA GLY A 157 12.89 -1.16 9.56
C GLY A 157 13.15 -1.73 8.16
N PHE A 158 12.79 -1.03 7.09
CA PHE A 158 13.12 -1.46 5.74
C PHE A 158 14.58 -1.12 5.39
N ILE A 159 15.25 -2.04 4.71
CA ILE A 159 16.59 -1.81 4.16
C ILE A 159 16.43 -1.30 2.73
N ILE A 160 16.89 -0.08 2.48
CA ILE A 160 16.79 0.58 1.18
C ILE A 160 18.18 1.05 0.76
N SER A 161 18.61 0.65 -0.42
CA SER A 161 19.86 1.08 -1.06
C SER A 161 19.56 1.62 -2.45
N LEU A 162 20.29 2.64 -2.86
CA LEU A 162 20.34 3.03 -4.27
C LEU A 162 21.19 2.01 -5.01
N LEU A 163 20.78 1.66 -6.22
CA LEU A 163 21.66 0.94 -7.14
C LEU A 163 22.52 2.03 -7.80
N SER A 164 23.83 1.90 -7.68
CA SER A 164 24.76 2.64 -8.55
C SER A 164 24.69 2.01 -9.94
N ASP A 165 24.57 2.84 -10.96
CA ASP A 165 24.70 2.49 -12.36
C ASP A 165 26.04 1.77 -12.64
#